data_8bb703881b7a18205039049497078929
#
_entry.id   8bb703881b7a18205039049497078929
#
_cell.length_a   1.000
_cell.length_b   1.000
_cell.length_c   1.000
_cell.angle_alpha   90.00
_cell.angle_beta   90.00
_cell.angle_gamma   90.00
#
_symmetry.space_group_name_H-M   'P 1'
#
loop_
_entity.id
_entity.type
_entity.pdbx_description
1 polymer ?
#
loop_
_entity_poly.entity_id
_entity_poly.type
_entity_poly.pdbx_seq_one_letter_code
_entity_poly.pdbx_strand_id
1 'polypeptide(L)'
;LPLTFNLGLSKSMVELLSDEVVLEGHHVSYEELRQAASDEDELFVVEPPGRLRRAVLYAGGRLYKLRSVGEEDAPTLEVNGVALHRLEDTKPWVEASMKVEAAGIKQGAKVLDICTGLGYTAIQSLMRGASEVWTVEEDVNVLRMAEMNPWSKGLESPRVKKVLSDAAEALAEFKDEEFEVIIHDPPSMSQASKLYSMEFYQELYRLLKKGGVLSHFVGPTVSRSRGMDSVLAVSRRLKNVGFTTKINREVVGVTAVKEG
;
A
#
# COMPACT_ATOMS: atom_id res chain seq x y z
N LEU A 1 -21.23 8.32 -23.71
CA LEU A 1 -21.35 7.29 -22.66
C LEU A 1 -20.56 7.70 -21.43
N PRO A 2 -21.11 7.61 -20.20
CA PRO A 2 -20.32 7.80 -19.00
C PRO A 2 -19.51 6.53 -18.74
N LEU A 3 -18.17 6.63 -18.78
CA LEU A 3 -17.23 5.53 -18.50
C LEU A 3 -16.23 5.97 -17.43
N THR A 4 -15.64 5.01 -16.73
CA THR A 4 -14.54 5.26 -15.82
C THR A 4 -13.21 4.91 -16.49
N PHE A 5 -12.21 5.80 -16.37
CA PHE A 5 -10.84 5.58 -16.84
C PHE A 5 -9.82 5.59 -15.69
N ASN A 6 -10.30 5.80 -14.47
CA ASN A 6 -9.50 5.85 -13.28
C ASN A 6 -9.97 4.80 -12.25
N LEU A 7 -10.37 3.64 -12.75
CA LEU A 7 -10.73 2.47 -11.94
C LEU A 7 -11.84 2.77 -10.91
N GLY A 8 -12.91 3.43 -11.36
CA GLY A 8 -14.10 3.69 -10.56
C GLY A 8 -14.09 4.98 -9.72
N LEU A 9 -12.96 5.71 -9.65
CA LEU A 9 -12.89 6.93 -8.85
C LEU A 9 -13.80 8.06 -9.39
N SER A 10 -13.97 8.14 -10.71
CA SER A 10 -14.90 9.07 -11.36
C SER A 10 -15.40 8.52 -12.67
N LYS A 11 -16.50 9.12 -13.18
CA LYS A 11 -17.03 8.84 -14.51
C LYS A 11 -16.87 10.07 -15.39
N SER A 12 -16.32 9.88 -16.59
CA SER A 12 -16.17 10.92 -17.60
C SER A 12 -17.03 10.59 -18.80
N MET A 13 -17.54 11.63 -19.49
CA MET A 13 -18.22 11.46 -20.76
C MET A 13 -17.19 11.22 -21.86
N VAL A 14 -17.37 10.15 -22.63
CA VAL A 14 -16.55 9.87 -23.80
C VAL A 14 -17.29 10.23 -25.06
N GLU A 15 -16.54 10.75 -26.02
CA GLU A 15 -17.01 10.96 -27.38
C GLU A 15 -16.60 9.77 -28.24
N LEU A 16 -17.58 9.18 -28.90
CA LEU A 16 -17.36 8.06 -29.82
C LEU A 16 -17.35 8.62 -31.24
N LEU A 17 -16.23 8.50 -31.95
CA LEU A 17 -16.06 8.84 -33.34
C LEU A 17 -16.16 7.58 -34.22
N SER A 18 -15.98 7.70 -35.54
CA SER A 18 -16.11 6.57 -36.46
C SER A 18 -15.10 5.45 -36.23
N ASP A 19 -13.89 5.79 -35.83
CA ASP A 19 -12.72 4.89 -35.73
C ASP A 19 -11.90 5.04 -34.45
N GLU A 20 -12.28 5.98 -33.59
CA GLU A 20 -11.58 6.28 -32.35
C GLU A 20 -12.54 6.75 -31.24
N VAL A 21 -12.05 6.76 -30.02
CA VAL A 21 -12.71 7.29 -28.83
C VAL A 21 -11.89 8.45 -28.28
N VAL A 22 -12.55 9.54 -27.92
CA VAL A 22 -11.87 10.67 -27.23
C VAL A 22 -12.00 10.47 -25.72
N LEU A 23 -10.87 10.20 -25.07
CA LEU A 23 -10.72 9.98 -23.65
C LEU A 23 -9.97 11.16 -23.02
N GLU A 24 -10.66 12.00 -22.25
CA GLU A 24 -10.04 13.18 -21.59
C GLU A 24 -9.17 14.03 -22.55
N GLY A 25 -9.62 14.18 -23.81
CA GLY A 25 -8.90 14.93 -24.84
C GLY A 25 -7.85 14.13 -25.61
N HIS A 26 -7.67 12.85 -25.32
CA HIS A 26 -6.78 11.96 -26.07
C HIS A 26 -7.60 11.10 -27.05
N HIS A 27 -7.10 10.98 -28.29
CA HIS A 27 -7.72 10.21 -29.36
C HIS A 27 -7.15 8.78 -29.37
N VAL A 28 -7.93 7.80 -28.95
CA VAL A 28 -7.52 6.39 -28.86
C VAL A 28 -8.29 5.59 -29.90
N SER A 29 -7.58 4.87 -30.79
CA SER A 29 -8.19 4.06 -31.83
C SER A 29 -8.94 2.85 -31.24
N TYR A 30 -10.02 2.42 -31.92
CA TYR A 30 -10.73 1.19 -31.55
C TYR A 30 -9.85 -0.06 -31.66
N GLU A 31 -8.82 -0.04 -32.51
CA GLU A 31 -7.88 -1.16 -32.59
C GLU A 31 -7.02 -1.28 -31.35
N GLU A 32 -6.44 -0.18 -30.83
CA GLU A 32 -5.70 -0.16 -29.57
C GLU A 32 -6.58 -0.57 -28.39
N LEU A 33 -7.83 -0.08 -28.35
CA LEU A 33 -8.78 -0.47 -27.29
C LEU A 33 -9.12 -1.97 -27.34
N ARG A 34 -9.29 -2.56 -28.52
CA ARG A 34 -9.52 -4.01 -28.65
C ARG A 34 -8.32 -4.83 -28.22
N GLN A 35 -7.11 -4.38 -28.55
CA GLN A 35 -5.88 -5.03 -28.10
C GLN A 35 -5.73 -4.93 -26.56
N ALA A 36 -6.01 -3.78 -25.98
CA ALA A 36 -6.01 -3.59 -24.55
C ALA A 36 -7.06 -4.46 -23.83
N ALA A 37 -8.27 -4.56 -24.40
CA ALA A 37 -9.36 -5.36 -23.84
C ALA A 37 -9.17 -6.88 -23.94
N SER A 38 -8.11 -7.36 -24.59
CA SER A 38 -7.83 -8.80 -24.73
C SER A 38 -7.34 -9.47 -23.44
N ASP A 39 -6.91 -8.69 -22.44
CA ASP A 39 -6.43 -9.16 -21.17
C ASP A 39 -7.08 -8.35 -20.03
N GLU A 40 -8.04 -8.96 -19.33
CA GLU A 40 -8.84 -8.31 -18.27
C GLU A 40 -8.00 -7.94 -17.03
N ASP A 41 -6.86 -8.59 -16.83
CA ASP A 41 -5.97 -8.34 -15.68
C ASP A 41 -4.99 -7.20 -15.94
N GLU A 42 -4.85 -6.73 -17.19
CA GLU A 42 -3.89 -5.68 -17.54
C GLU A 42 -4.47 -4.29 -17.41
N LEU A 43 -3.64 -3.37 -16.97
CA LEU A 43 -3.94 -1.94 -16.92
C LEU A 43 -3.09 -1.19 -17.92
N PHE A 44 -3.68 -0.15 -18.50
CA PHE A 44 -3.04 0.70 -19.49
C PHE A 44 -3.07 2.15 -19.04
N VAL A 45 -2.02 2.87 -19.35
CA VAL A 45 -1.93 4.32 -19.21
C VAL A 45 -2.15 4.94 -20.60
N VAL A 46 -3.02 5.93 -20.68
CA VAL A 46 -3.19 6.74 -21.89
C VAL A 46 -2.08 7.79 -21.93
N GLU A 47 -1.18 7.67 -22.88
CA GLU A 47 -0.10 8.64 -23.12
C GLU A 47 -0.45 9.57 -24.29
N PRO A 48 -0.12 10.87 -24.23
CA PRO A 48 -0.29 11.76 -25.37
C PRO A 48 0.42 11.26 -26.64
N PRO A 49 -0.19 11.34 -27.81
CA PRO A 49 -1.48 11.95 -28.14
C PRO A 49 -2.70 11.03 -27.94
N GLY A 50 -2.56 9.79 -27.49
CA GLY A 50 -3.66 8.82 -27.32
C GLY A 50 -3.20 7.37 -27.32
N ARG A 51 -1.88 7.13 -27.24
CA ARG A 51 -1.32 5.78 -27.23
C ARG A 51 -1.60 5.07 -25.89
N LEU A 52 -1.99 3.80 -25.98
CA LEU A 52 -2.13 2.93 -24.80
C LEU A 52 -0.78 2.24 -24.49
N ARG A 53 -0.27 2.45 -23.30
CA ARG A 53 0.92 1.76 -22.78
C ARG A 53 0.54 0.93 -21.56
N ARG A 54 0.96 -0.33 -21.54
CA ARG A 54 0.77 -1.20 -20.36
C ARG A 54 1.38 -0.54 -19.11
N ALA A 55 0.68 -0.64 -17.99
CA ALA A 55 1.17 -0.18 -16.69
C ALA A 55 2.19 -1.16 -16.11
N VAL A 56 3.32 -1.29 -16.81
CA VAL A 56 4.41 -2.23 -16.53
C VAL A 56 5.74 -1.47 -16.58
N LEU A 57 6.64 -1.81 -15.67
CA LEU A 57 8.00 -1.30 -15.60
C LEU A 57 8.97 -2.47 -15.42
N TYR A 58 10.01 -2.54 -16.24
CA TYR A 58 11.15 -3.45 -16.02
C TYR A 58 12.37 -2.64 -15.61
N ALA A 59 12.85 -2.84 -14.40
CA ALA A 59 13.99 -2.11 -13.85
C ALA A 59 14.74 -2.95 -12.81
N GLY A 60 16.07 -2.87 -12.80
CA GLY A 60 16.91 -3.59 -11.84
C GLY A 60 16.73 -5.10 -11.84
N GLY A 61 16.39 -5.70 -13.00
CA GLY A 61 16.13 -7.14 -13.12
C GLY A 61 14.78 -7.60 -12.54
N ARG A 62 13.89 -6.65 -12.17
CA ARG A 62 12.54 -6.93 -11.66
C ARG A 62 11.48 -6.42 -12.62
N LEU A 63 10.38 -7.17 -12.70
CA LEU A 63 9.18 -6.78 -13.43
C LEU A 63 8.14 -6.27 -12.44
N TYR A 64 7.68 -5.04 -12.61
CA TYR A 64 6.63 -4.40 -11.85
C TYR A 64 5.41 -4.25 -12.76
N LYS A 65 4.24 -4.69 -12.30
CA LYS A 65 2.99 -4.64 -13.08
C LYS A 65 1.85 -4.19 -12.17
N LEU A 66 1.13 -3.14 -12.56
CA LEU A 66 -0.18 -2.89 -11.98
C LEU A 66 -1.17 -3.89 -12.57
N ARG A 67 -1.86 -4.61 -11.70
CA ARG A 67 -2.85 -5.61 -12.08
C ARG A 67 -4.24 -5.19 -11.64
N SER A 68 -5.19 -5.30 -12.55
CA SER A 68 -6.61 -5.13 -12.26
C SER A 68 -7.10 -6.23 -11.30
N VAL A 69 -8.00 -5.85 -10.40
CA VAL A 69 -8.70 -6.76 -9.49
C VAL A 69 -10.21 -6.58 -9.58
N GLY A 70 -10.65 -5.80 -10.56
CA GLY A 70 -12.03 -5.46 -10.85
C GLY A 70 -12.14 -4.14 -11.59
N GLU A 71 -13.28 -3.90 -12.22
CA GLU A 71 -13.50 -2.73 -13.10
C GLU A 71 -13.47 -1.39 -12.36
N GLU A 72 -13.92 -1.35 -11.11
CA GLU A 72 -14.04 -0.16 -10.27
C GLU A 72 -13.28 -0.35 -8.93
N ASP A 73 -12.12 -1.02 -8.95
CA ASP A 73 -11.36 -1.33 -7.77
C ASP A 73 -9.92 -0.82 -7.84
N ALA A 74 -9.36 -0.52 -6.68
CA ALA A 74 -7.95 -0.20 -6.57
C ALA A 74 -7.08 -1.40 -7.00
N PRO A 75 -6.13 -1.22 -7.92
CA PRO A 75 -5.31 -2.31 -8.42
C PRO A 75 -4.34 -2.83 -7.35
N THR A 76 -3.76 -4.01 -7.59
CA THR A 76 -2.56 -4.44 -6.89
C THR A 76 -1.30 -4.17 -7.71
N LEU A 77 -0.16 -4.11 -7.03
CA LEU A 77 1.14 -4.17 -7.67
C LEU A 77 1.67 -5.60 -7.57
N GLU A 78 2.12 -6.15 -8.69
CA GLU A 78 2.90 -7.38 -8.75
C GLU A 78 4.37 -7.07 -9.00
N VAL A 79 5.25 -7.70 -8.23
CA VAL A 79 6.69 -7.67 -8.44
C VAL A 79 7.15 -9.09 -8.75
N ASN A 80 7.66 -9.33 -9.95
CA ASN A 80 8.00 -10.65 -10.46
C ASN A 80 6.87 -11.68 -10.32
N GLY A 81 5.62 -11.27 -10.56
CA GLY A 81 4.43 -12.10 -10.49
C GLY A 81 3.90 -12.35 -9.06
N VAL A 82 4.47 -11.70 -8.04
CA VAL A 82 3.99 -11.77 -6.66
C VAL A 82 3.22 -10.51 -6.33
N ALA A 83 1.93 -10.65 -6.01
CA ALA A 83 1.09 -9.53 -5.62
C ALA A 83 1.45 -9.01 -4.21
N LEU A 84 1.44 -7.69 -4.05
CA LEU A 84 1.69 -7.04 -2.74
C LEU A 84 0.50 -7.21 -1.79
N HIS A 85 -0.71 -7.29 -2.32
CA HIS A 85 -1.93 -7.35 -1.53
C HIS A 85 -2.53 -8.75 -1.54
N ARG A 86 -3.27 -9.09 -0.49
CA ARG A 86 -4.08 -10.30 -0.45
C ARG A 86 -5.30 -10.14 -1.36
N LEU A 87 -5.53 -11.13 -2.23
CA LEU A 87 -6.60 -11.10 -3.24
C LEU A 87 -7.65 -12.21 -3.08
N GLU A 88 -7.40 -13.19 -2.20
CA GLU A 88 -8.28 -14.37 -2.09
C GLU A 88 -9.70 -14.06 -1.58
N ASP A 89 -9.81 -13.16 -0.60
CA ASP A 89 -11.07 -12.88 0.10
C ASP A 89 -11.29 -11.38 0.35
N THR A 90 -10.46 -10.54 -0.25
CA THR A 90 -10.52 -9.08 -0.10
C THR A 90 -9.93 -8.37 -1.32
N LYS A 91 -10.07 -7.06 -1.38
CA LYS A 91 -9.51 -6.19 -2.40
C LYS A 91 -8.47 -5.25 -1.78
N PRO A 92 -7.46 -4.78 -2.54
CA PRO A 92 -6.34 -4.00 -1.98
C PRO A 92 -6.77 -2.79 -1.13
N TRP A 93 -7.75 -2.02 -1.59
CA TRP A 93 -8.24 -0.87 -0.85
C TRP A 93 -8.98 -1.24 0.43
N VAL A 94 -9.77 -2.32 0.38
CA VAL A 94 -10.50 -2.84 1.54
C VAL A 94 -9.53 -3.41 2.57
N GLU A 95 -8.53 -4.17 2.12
CA GLU A 95 -7.47 -4.69 2.99
C GLU A 95 -6.74 -3.56 3.72
N ALA A 96 -6.33 -2.51 2.98
CA ALA A 96 -5.70 -1.33 3.59
C ALA A 96 -6.63 -0.65 4.60
N SER A 97 -7.94 -0.56 4.30
CA SER A 97 -8.93 -0.02 5.24
C SER A 97 -8.98 -0.80 6.55
N MET A 98 -9.01 -2.14 6.48
CA MET A 98 -9.01 -3.01 7.66
C MET A 98 -7.73 -2.82 8.49
N LYS A 99 -6.57 -2.69 7.81
CA LYS A 99 -5.27 -2.44 8.44
C LYS A 99 -5.27 -1.11 9.21
N VAL A 100 -5.73 -0.05 8.59
CA VAL A 100 -5.79 1.29 9.21
C VAL A 100 -6.82 1.35 10.33
N GLU A 101 -7.95 0.62 10.20
CA GLU A 101 -8.94 0.50 11.26
C GLU A 101 -8.38 -0.19 12.51
N ALA A 102 -7.62 -1.26 12.32
CA ALA A 102 -6.94 -1.97 13.41
C ALA A 102 -5.94 -1.07 14.16
N ALA A 103 -5.39 -0.06 13.50
CA ALA A 103 -4.49 0.92 14.11
C ALA A 103 -5.20 1.95 15.00
N GLY A 104 -6.51 2.15 14.82
CA GLY A 104 -7.32 3.04 15.66
C GLY A 104 -6.87 4.51 15.63
N ILE A 105 -6.59 5.04 14.45
CA ILE A 105 -6.10 6.42 14.26
C ILE A 105 -7.09 7.42 14.83
N LYS A 106 -6.60 8.28 15.73
CA LYS A 106 -7.36 9.40 16.27
C LYS A 106 -7.15 10.66 15.44
N GLN A 107 -8.14 11.56 15.49
CA GLN A 107 -8.05 12.86 14.84
C GLN A 107 -6.79 13.61 15.28
N GLY A 108 -6.01 14.10 14.34
CA GLY A 108 -4.79 14.85 14.58
C GLY A 108 -3.54 13.98 14.82
N ALA A 109 -3.63 12.65 14.79
CA ALA A 109 -2.49 11.77 15.00
C ALA A 109 -1.40 11.95 13.92
N LYS A 110 -0.14 11.90 14.31
CA LYS A 110 1.01 11.74 13.42
C LYS A 110 1.28 10.25 13.22
N VAL A 111 1.29 9.81 11.98
CA VAL A 111 1.39 8.40 11.60
C VAL A 111 2.70 8.13 10.88
N LEU A 112 3.35 7.01 11.22
CA LEU A 112 4.42 6.42 10.43
C LEU A 112 3.89 5.16 9.75
N ASP A 113 4.03 5.11 8.42
CA ASP A 113 3.63 4.00 7.57
C ASP A 113 4.90 3.39 6.96
N ILE A 114 5.15 2.11 7.21
CA ILE A 114 6.38 1.43 6.81
C ILE A 114 6.06 0.40 5.74
N CYS A 115 6.77 0.47 4.62
CA CYS A 115 6.53 -0.21 3.36
C CYS A 115 5.31 0.38 2.63
N THR A 116 5.54 1.53 2.00
CA THR A 116 4.51 2.32 1.29
C THR A 116 3.71 1.51 0.27
N GLY A 117 4.36 0.71 -0.54
CA GLY A 117 3.73 0.01 -1.66
C GLY A 117 3.00 1.01 -2.57
N LEU A 118 1.71 0.77 -2.85
CA LEU A 118 0.87 1.72 -3.57
C LEU A 118 0.29 2.86 -2.69
N GLY A 119 0.67 2.91 -1.41
CA GLY A 119 0.32 3.99 -0.50
C GLY A 119 -1.10 3.97 0.07
N TYR A 120 -1.82 2.87 -0.06
CA TYR A 120 -3.21 2.80 0.36
C TYR A 120 -3.39 2.97 1.87
N THR A 121 -2.50 2.42 2.68
CA THR A 121 -2.48 2.60 4.15
C THR A 121 -2.18 4.04 4.54
N ALA A 122 -1.21 4.68 3.90
CA ALA A 122 -0.89 6.08 4.13
C ALA A 122 -2.06 7.01 3.78
N ILE A 123 -2.69 6.81 2.61
CA ILE A 123 -3.82 7.61 2.15
C ILE A 123 -5.02 7.43 3.08
N GLN A 124 -5.36 6.20 3.43
CA GLN A 124 -6.47 5.92 4.33
C GLN A 124 -6.22 6.42 5.75
N SER A 125 -4.97 6.49 6.19
CA SER A 125 -4.61 7.13 7.45
C SER A 125 -4.99 8.61 7.47
N LEU A 126 -4.73 9.34 6.38
CA LEU A 126 -5.19 10.72 6.23
C LEU A 126 -6.72 10.84 6.21
N MET A 127 -7.40 9.93 5.50
CA MET A 127 -8.87 9.91 5.43
C MET A 127 -9.51 9.67 6.80
N ARG A 128 -8.83 8.97 7.71
CA ARG A 128 -9.28 8.72 9.09
C ARG A 128 -8.85 9.79 10.08
N GLY A 129 -8.26 10.89 9.60
CA GLY A 129 -7.99 12.08 10.40
C GLY A 129 -6.56 12.23 10.90
N ALA A 130 -5.60 11.48 10.37
CA ALA A 130 -4.20 11.77 10.62
C ALA A 130 -3.88 13.21 10.18
N SER A 131 -3.12 13.96 11.00
CA SER A 131 -2.65 15.31 10.64
C SER A 131 -1.52 15.25 9.62
N GLU A 132 -0.65 14.27 9.76
CA GLU A 132 0.52 14.03 8.92
C GLU A 132 0.82 12.54 8.86
N VAL A 133 1.27 12.06 7.70
CA VAL A 133 1.72 10.67 7.49
C VAL A 133 3.12 10.69 6.89
N TRP A 134 4.06 10.07 7.57
CA TRP A 134 5.37 9.73 7.02
C TRP A 134 5.29 8.31 6.49
N THR A 135 5.68 8.09 5.23
CA THR A 135 5.66 6.77 4.63
C THR A 135 7.01 6.43 4.03
N VAL A 136 7.52 5.24 4.33
CA VAL A 136 8.88 4.79 3.98
C VAL A 136 8.80 3.69 2.94
N GLU A 137 9.56 3.85 1.84
CA GLU A 137 9.69 2.87 0.76
C GLU A 137 11.17 2.79 0.35
N GLU A 138 11.68 1.58 0.18
CA GLU A 138 13.07 1.38 -0.27
C GLU A 138 13.20 1.35 -1.80
N ASP A 139 12.17 0.95 -2.51
CA ASP A 139 12.20 0.75 -3.95
C ASP A 139 11.54 1.92 -4.70
N VAL A 140 12.36 2.76 -5.33
CA VAL A 140 11.90 3.87 -6.16
C VAL A 140 10.96 3.43 -7.29
N ASN A 141 11.07 2.19 -7.77
CA ASN A 141 10.21 1.70 -8.84
C ASN A 141 8.80 1.38 -8.33
N VAL A 142 8.66 1.00 -7.08
CA VAL A 142 7.35 0.87 -6.42
C VAL A 142 6.65 2.23 -6.38
N LEU A 143 7.36 3.29 -6.01
CA LEU A 143 6.79 4.66 -6.03
C LEU A 143 6.43 5.12 -7.45
N ARG A 144 7.25 4.79 -8.46
CA ARG A 144 6.93 5.06 -9.88
C ARG A 144 5.66 4.33 -10.33
N MET A 145 5.44 3.11 -9.87
CA MET A 145 4.20 2.38 -10.15
C MET A 145 3.00 3.01 -9.44
N ALA A 146 3.20 3.52 -8.22
CA ALA A 146 2.17 4.28 -7.51
C ALA A 146 1.79 5.56 -8.25
N GLU A 147 2.73 6.27 -8.89
CA GLU A 147 2.46 7.46 -9.71
C GLU A 147 1.55 7.17 -10.93
N MET A 148 1.58 5.93 -11.47
CA MET A 148 0.70 5.52 -12.57
C MET A 148 -0.70 5.12 -12.07
N ASN A 149 -0.88 4.95 -10.77
CA ASN A 149 -2.12 4.44 -10.18
C ASN A 149 -3.01 5.59 -9.68
N PRO A 150 -4.20 5.80 -10.26
CA PRO A 150 -5.08 6.89 -9.84
C PRO A 150 -5.51 6.79 -8.37
N TRP A 151 -5.60 5.59 -7.80
CA TRP A 151 -5.91 5.38 -6.39
C TRP A 151 -4.77 5.82 -5.44
N SER A 152 -3.55 5.97 -5.96
CA SER A 152 -2.38 6.44 -5.20
C SER A 152 -2.24 7.96 -5.17
N LYS A 153 -3.12 8.71 -5.85
CA LYS A 153 -3.04 10.18 -5.96
C LYS A 153 -3.01 10.89 -4.61
N GLY A 154 -3.61 10.30 -3.58
CA GLY A 154 -3.55 10.84 -2.22
C GLY A 154 -2.13 10.94 -1.64
N LEU A 155 -1.14 10.22 -2.18
CA LEU A 155 0.28 10.35 -1.82
C LEU A 155 0.89 11.70 -2.22
N GLU A 156 0.25 12.47 -3.09
CA GLU A 156 0.66 13.83 -3.47
C GLU A 156 0.23 14.89 -2.45
N SER A 157 -0.56 14.50 -1.44
CA SER A 157 -0.98 15.42 -0.39
C SER A 157 0.23 16.02 0.34
N PRO A 158 0.26 17.34 0.60
CA PRO A 158 1.35 17.96 1.38
C PRO A 158 1.47 17.41 2.81
N ARG A 159 0.44 16.70 3.29
CA ARG A 159 0.44 16.01 4.59
C ARG A 159 1.08 14.61 4.54
N VAL A 160 1.44 14.11 3.34
CA VAL A 160 2.21 12.87 3.18
C VAL A 160 3.67 13.21 2.93
N LYS A 161 4.56 12.67 3.76
CA LYS A 161 6.01 12.80 3.64
C LYS A 161 6.58 11.46 3.19
N LYS A 162 6.91 11.37 1.91
CA LYS A 162 7.53 10.16 1.33
C LYS A 162 9.02 10.13 1.63
N VAL A 163 9.51 9.05 2.23
CA VAL A 163 10.92 8.79 2.52
C VAL A 163 11.38 7.61 1.68
N LEU A 164 12.26 7.87 0.72
CA LEU A 164 12.88 6.81 -0.10
C LEU A 164 14.17 6.35 0.60
N SER A 165 14.09 5.28 1.37
CA SER A 165 15.22 4.74 2.15
C SER A 165 14.93 3.31 2.60
N ASP A 166 15.97 2.55 2.94
CA ASP A 166 15.83 1.35 3.80
C ASP A 166 15.10 1.73 5.09
N ALA A 167 14.14 0.91 5.50
CA ALA A 167 13.31 1.25 6.66
C ALA A 167 14.14 1.39 7.95
N ALA A 168 15.15 0.54 8.18
CA ALA A 168 15.96 0.62 9.39
C ALA A 168 16.81 1.91 9.41
N GLU A 169 17.32 2.35 8.26
CA GLU A 169 18.04 3.62 8.12
C GLU A 169 17.10 4.80 8.37
N ALA A 170 15.91 4.78 7.75
CA ALA A 170 14.92 5.84 7.93
C ALA A 170 14.47 5.99 9.39
N LEU A 171 14.25 4.87 10.11
CA LEU A 171 13.82 4.91 11.51
C LEU A 171 14.83 5.59 12.43
N ALA A 172 16.12 5.46 12.14
CA ALA A 172 17.19 6.08 12.94
C ALA A 172 17.17 7.61 12.90
N GLU A 173 16.60 8.21 11.86
CA GLU A 173 16.51 9.66 11.67
C GLU A 173 15.36 10.31 12.46
N PHE A 174 14.38 9.52 12.91
CA PHE A 174 13.25 10.03 13.67
C PHE A 174 13.55 10.12 15.18
N LYS A 175 12.87 11.07 15.83
CA LYS A 175 13.02 11.30 17.26
C LYS A 175 12.26 10.27 18.08
N ASP A 176 12.68 10.10 19.33
CA ASP A 176 11.94 9.31 20.30
C ASP A 176 10.52 9.88 20.48
N GLU A 177 9.55 9.00 20.65
CA GLU A 177 8.16 9.36 20.93
C GLU A 177 7.57 10.37 19.91
N GLU A 178 7.89 10.20 18.63
CA GLU A 178 7.47 11.11 17.57
C GLU A 178 6.06 10.81 17.04
N PHE A 179 5.63 9.53 17.04
CA PHE A 179 4.41 9.09 16.39
C PHE A 179 3.36 8.57 17.39
N GLU A 180 2.09 8.88 17.14
CA GLU A 180 0.96 8.28 17.85
C GLU A 180 0.63 6.89 17.33
N VAL A 181 0.84 6.67 16.02
CA VAL A 181 0.52 5.40 15.37
C VAL A 181 1.64 5.02 14.40
N ILE A 182 2.00 3.74 14.42
CA ILE A 182 2.84 3.12 13.39
C ILE A 182 2.04 2.02 12.70
N ILE A 183 1.99 2.06 11.36
CA ILE A 183 1.50 0.97 10.53
C ILE A 183 2.73 0.29 9.93
N HIS A 184 2.87 -1.00 10.19
CA HIS A 184 3.98 -1.81 9.69
C HIS A 184 3.43 -2.96 8.84
N ASP A 185 3.53 -2.80 7.52
CA ASP A 185 3.01 -3.74 6.51
C ASP A 185 4.14 -4.29 5.62
N PRO A 186 5.09 -5.01 6.20
CA PRO A 186 6.27 -5.47 5.48
C PRO A 186 5.95 -6.65 4.56
N PRO A 187 6.81 -6.91 3.56
CA PRO A 187 6.85 -8.20 2.88
C PRO A 187 6.98 -9.35 3.87
N SER A 188 6.72 -10.59 3.42
CA SER A 188 6.80 -11.76 4.30
C SER A 188 8.15 -11.86 5.03
N MET A 189 8.16 -12.47 6.21
CA MET A 189 9.39 -12.66 7.01
C MET A 189 10.53 -13.35 6.24
N SER A 190 10.22 -14.21 5.27
CA SER A 190 11.22 -14.85 4.42
C SER A 190 11.88 -13.88 3.41
N GLN A 191 11.18 -12.82 3.04
CA GLN A 191 11.66 -11.80 2.09
C GLN A 191 12.36 -10.63 2.80
N ALA A 192 11.88 -10.24 3.97
CA ALA A 192 12.33 -9.05 4.70
C ALA A 192 12.59 -9.33 6.19
N SER A 193 13.42 -10.33 6.51
CA SER A 193 13.68 -10.79 7.88
C SER A 193 14.14 -9.69 8.83
N LYS A 194 14.88 -8.69 8.36
CA LYS A 194 15.34 -7.54 9.13
C LYS A 194 14.18 -6.75 9.75
N LEU A 195 13.08 -6.58 9.04
CA LEU A 195 11.89 -5.85 9.49
C LEU A 195 11.10 -6.59 10.57
N TYR A 196 11.49 -7.82 10.88
CA TYR A 196 10.93 -8.65 11.95
C TYR A 196 11.93 -8.91 13.09
N SER A 197 13.10 -8.25 13.08
CA SER A 197 14.14 -8.41 14.12
C SER A 197 13.74 -7.74 15.43
N MET A 198 14.37 -8.15 16.51
CA MET A 198 14.17 -7.52 17.83
C MET A 198 14.63 -6.07 17.84
N GLU A 199 15.76 -5.80 17.18
CA GLU A 199 16.32 -4.47 17.02
C GLU A 199 15.35 -3.53 16.30
N PHE A 200 14.72 -4.02 15.20
CA PHE A 200 13.73 -3.24 14.48
C PHE A 200 12.50 -2.94 15.36
N TYR A 201 12.02 -3.91 16.12
CA TYR A 201 10.90 -3.70 17.05
C TYR A 201 11.23 -2.77 18.21
N GLN A 202 12.49 -2.74 18.66
CA GLN A 202 12.95 -1.76 19.64
C GLN A 202 12.90 -0.34 19.09
N GLU A 203 13.27 -0.15 17.81
CA GLU A 203 13.13 1.13 17.13
C GLU A 203 11.65 1.55 17.00
N LEU A 204 10.75 0.64 16.62
CA LEU A 204 9.31 0.95 16.60
C LEU A 204 8.79 1.36 17.97
N TYR A 205 9.26 0.69 19.04
CA TYR A 205 8.90 1.05 20.42
C TYR A 205 9.44 2.42 20.81
N ARG A 206 10.68 2.73 20.45
CA ARG A 206 11.32 4.03 20.70
C ARG A 206 10.52 5.17 20.06
N LEU A 207 10.11 4.99 18.81
CA LEU A 207 9.44 6.01 18.00
C LEU A 207 8.00 6.28 18.43
N LEU A 208 7.32 5.32 19.05
CA LEU A 208 5.96 5.51 19.51
C LEU A 208 5.90 6.36 20.79
N LYS A 209 4.95 7.25 20.85
CA LYS A 209 4.56 7.94 22.08
C LYS A 209 4.00 6.95 23.10
N LYS A 210 3.99 7.32 24.37
CA LYS A 210 3.26 6.59 25.41
C LYS A 210 1.78 6.53 25.06
N GLY A 211 1.19 5.35 25.16
CA GLY A 211 -0.18 5.06 24.68
C GLY A 211 -0.29 4.95 23.16
N GLY A 212 0.80 5.07 22.42
CA GLY A 212 0.84 4.92 20.96
C GLY A 212 0.62 3.47 20.51
N VAL A 213 0.15 3.32 19.29
CA VAL A 213 -0.30 2.04 18.73
C VAL A 213 0.57 1.64 17.54
N LEU A 214 1.07 0.41 17.55
CA LEU A 214 1.64 -0.28 16.40
C LEU A 214 0.59 -1.25 15.84
N SER A 215 0.25 -1.09 14.56
CA SER A 215 -0.52 -2.07 13.78
C SER A 215 0.44 -2.80 12.84
N HIS A 216 0.75 -4.07 13.16
CA HIS A 216 1.75 -4.85 12.42
C HIS A 216 1.09 -6.02 11.69
N PHE A 217 1.26 -6.07 10.37
CA PHE A 217 0.82 -7.15 9.51
C PHE A 217 1.94 -8.15 9.30
N VAL A 218 1.59 -9.42 9.22
CA VAL A 218 2.57 -10.52 9.16
C VAL A 218 2.58 -11.14 7.75
N GLY A 219 2.15 -10.39 6.75
CA GLY A 219 2.19 -10.77 5.34
C GLY A 219 1.39 -12.04 4.99
N PRO A 220 1.05 -12.23 3.72
CA PRO A 220 0.40 -13.45 3.27
C PRO A 220 1.35 -14.63 3.42
N THR A 221 0.97 -15.61 4.21
CA THR A 221 1.64 -16.90 4.25
C THR A 221 0.83 -17.90 3.43
N VAL A 222 1.52 -18.86 2.83
CA VAL A 222 0.98 -19.91 1.93
C VAL A 222 -0.16 -20.75 2.55
N SER A 223 -0.45 -20.57 3.85
CA SER A 223 -1.62 -21.16 4.52
C SER A 223 -2.00 -20.37 5.76
N ARG A 224 -3.30 -20.29 6.08
CA ARG A 224 -3.81 -19.64 7.30
C ARG A 224 -3.17 -20.17 8.59
N SER A 225 -2.85 -21.44 8.68
CA SER A 225 -2.20 -22.04 9.86
C SER A 225 -0.78 -21.50 10.07
N ARG A 226 0.05 -21.45 9.01
CA ARG A 226 1.41 -20.88 9.10
C ARG A 226 1.38 -19.37 9.37
N GLY A 227 0.37 -18.66 8.85
CA GLY A 227 0.15 -17.24 9.17
C GLY A 227 -0.07 -17.02 10.65
N MET A 228 -0.88 -17.83 11.30
CA MET A 228 -1.13 -17.71 12.74
C MET A 228 0.11 -18.02 13.59
N ASP A 229 0.94 -19.00 13.20
CA ASP A 229 2.21 -19.27 13.90
C ASP A 229 3.17 -18.08 13.81
N SER A 230 3.23 -17.44 12.64
CA SER A 230 4.03 -16.22 12.44
C SER A 230 3.49 -15.05 13.28
N VAL A 231 2.16 -14.85 13.34
CA VAL A 231 1.52 -13.82 14.18
C VAL A 231 1.84 -14.04 15.66
N LEU A 232 1.77 -15.30 16.13
CA LEU A 232 2.13 -15.64 17.52
C LEU A 232 3.61 -15.34 17.80
N ALA A 233 4.50 -15.66 16.87
CA ALA A 233 5.93 -15.37 17.02
C ALA A 233 6.20 -13.86 17.06
N VAL A 234 5.56 -13.08 16.19
CA VAL A 234 5.63 -11.60 16.19
C VAL A 234 5.08 -11.05 17.51
N SER A 235 3.92 -11.51 17.96
CA SER A 235 3.33 -11.07 19.23
C SER A 235 4.25 -11.32 20.42
N ARG A 236 4.95 -12.47 20.48
CA ARG A 236 5.93 -12.75 21.53
C ARG A 236 7.12 -11.81 21.48
N ARG A 237 7.66 -11.53 20.30
CA ARG A 237 8.80 -10.61 20.12
C ARG A 237 8.42 -9.19 20.56
N LEU A 238 7.24 -8.71 20.14
CA LEU A 238 6.75 -7.39 20.55
C LEU A 238 6.55 -7.29 22.08
N LYS A 239 6.04 -8.35 22.73
CA LYS A 239 5.95 -8.40 24.20
C LYS A 239 7.33 -8.33 24.86
N ASN A 240 8.33 -9.01 24.30
CA ASN A 240 9.70 -8.97 24.84
C ASN A 240 10.35 -7.58 24.73
N VAL A 241 9.89 -6.74 23.80
CA VAL A 241 10.31 -5.33 23.67
C VAL A 241 9.58 -4.42 24.67
N GLY A 242 8.43 -4.83 25.20
CA GLY A 242 7.66 -4.05 26.18
C GLY A 242 6.25 -3.65 25.73
N PHE A 243 5.80 -4.12 24.57
CA PHE A 243 4.45 -3.85 24.12
C PHE A 243 3.41 -4.73 24.83
N THR A 244 2.23 -4.17 25.08
CA THR A 244 1.01 -4.95 25.29
C THR A 244 0.40 -5.30 23.94
N THR A 245 0.15 -6.58 23.65
CA THR A 245 -0.24 -7.04 22.31
C THR A 245 -1.61 -7.71 22.28
N LYS A 246 -2.36 -7.46 21.19
CA LYS A 246 -3.60 -8.14 20.83
C LYS A 246 -3.47 -8.70 19.41
N ILE A 247 -3.80 -9.99 19.24
CA ILE A 247 -3.81 -10.63 17.92
C ILE A 247 -5.08 -10.21 17.19
N ASN A 248 -4.91 -9.75 15.96
CA ASN A 248 -6.00 -9.47 15.04
C ASN A 248 -6.03 -10.56 13.95
N ARG A 249 -7.08 -11.39 13.96
CA ARG A 249 -7.20 -12.51 13.03
C ARG A 249 -7.74 -12.12 11.66
N GLU A 250 -8.48 -11.01 11.58
CA GLU A 250 -9.09 -10.54 10.32
C GLU A 250 -8.02 -10.04 9.36
N VAL A 251 -7.04 -9.33 9.90
CA VAL A 251 -5.94 -8.77 9.13
C VAL A 251 -4.65 -9.59 9.21
N VAL A 252 -4.69 -10.76 9.87
CA VAL A 252 -3.51 -11.63 10.08
C VAL A 252 -2.33 -10.81 10.65
N GLY A 253 -2.57 -10.15 11.78
CA GLY A 253 -1.62 -9.19 12.34
C GLY A 253 -1.68 -9.08 13.87
N VAL A 254 -0.90 -8.14 14.38
CA VAL A 254 -0.82 -7.82 15.80
C VAL A 254 -1.02 -6.32 15.98
N THR A 255 -1.97 -5.95 16.84
CA THR A 255 -2.04 -4.59 17.38
C THR A 255 -1.28 -4.56 18.70
N ALA A 256 -0.32 -3.65 18.83
CA ALA A 256 0.54 -3.52 20.00
C ALA A 256 0.50 -2.09 20.55
N VAL A 257 0.46 -1.94 21.86
CA VAL A 257 0.40 -0.64 22.54
C VAL A 257 1.64 -0.46 23.39
N LYS A 258 2.27 0.71 23.27
CA LYS A 258 3.34 1.15 24.19
C LYS A 258 2.66 1.70 25.44
N GLU A 259 2.75 0.94 26.53
CA GLU A 259 2.21 1.39 27.82
C GLU A 259 2.89 2.66 28.32
N GLY A 260 2.17 3.44 29.14
CA GLY A 260 2.63 4.72 29.66
C GLY A 260 3.59 4.61 30.86
#